data_f8188983f91b3b80714fada3d28fff03
#
_entry.id   f8188983f91b3b80714fada3d28fff03
#
_cell.length_a   1.000
_cell.length_b   1.000
_cell.length_c   1.000
_cell.angle_alpha   90.00
_cell.angle_beta   90.00
_cell.angle_gamma   90.00
#
_symmetry.space_group_name_H-M   'P 1'
#
loop_
_entity.id
_entity.type
_entity.pdbx_description
1 polymer ?
#
loop_
_entity_poly.entity_id
_entity_poly.type
_entity_poly.pdbx_seq_one_letter_code
_entity_poly.pdbx_strand_id
1 'polypeptide(L)'
;MLIWSILLLCGCSNGEVDLAAAAPVKSTVICNDTFRITCTSGQYEYNSKEIQKEDPFNFELQLEYIGEEPSVTIWRSESIGGIEMLYANRESVLPLVIGDTRGSTELKKGEVYTIYTWTGSSEYEHVGGFSCGNYIAFACVDFGYGEDGEESVRCVLEMPFVIV
;
A
#
# COMPACT_ATOMS: atom_id res chain seq x y z
N MET A 1 6.85 -33.92 1.99
CA MET A 1 6.07 -32.86 1.33
C MET A 1 4.67 -32.89 1.94
N LEU A 2 4.44 -32.10 2.99
CA LEU A 2 3.17 -32.05 3.72
C LEU A 2 2.39 -30.82 3.24
N ILE A 3 1.28 -31.08 2.57
CA ILE A 3 0.32 -30.06 2.14
C ILE A 3 -0.62 -29.82 3.31
N TRP A 4 -0.59 -28.63 3.89
CA TRP A 4 -1.57 -28.18 4.87
C TRP A 4 -2.76 -27.57 4.14
N SER A 5 -3.86 -28.33 4.11
CA SER A 5 -5.16 -27.82 3.68
C SER A 5 -5.79 -27.08 4.86
N ILE A 6 -5.91 -25.77 4.78
CA ILE A 6 -6.69 -24.97 5.72
C ILE A 6 -8.14 -25.01 5.27
N LEU A 7 -8.98 -25.72 6.00
CA LEU A 7 -10.44 -25.69 5.86
C LEU A 7 -10.96 -24.42 6.56
N LEU A 8 -11.41 -23.44 5.76
CA LEU A 8 -12.15 -22.29 6.28
C LEU A 8 -13.61 -22.69 6.55
N LEU A 9 -13.94 -22.88 7.82
CA LEU A 9 -15.32 -22.97 8.28
C LEU A 9 -15.85 -21.55 8.54
N CYS A 10 -16.70 -21.06 7.67
CA CYS A 10 -17.42 -19.82 7.85
C CYS A 10 -18.57 -20.08 8.86
N GLY A 11 -18.33 -19.75 10.13
CA GLY A 11 -19.32 -19.82 11.19
C GLY A 11 -19.45 -18.45 11.87
N CYS A 12 -20.54 -17.73 11.60
CA CYS A 12 -20.91 -16.55 12.37
C CYS A 12 -21.30 -16.95 13.79
N SER A 13 -20.39 -16.85 14.75
CA SER A 13 -20.71 -16.96 16.16
C SER A 13 -20.49 -15.60 16.83
N ASN A 14 -21.55 -15.09 17.49
CA ASN A 14 -21.50 -13.92 18.37
C ASN A 14 -20.67 -14.26 19.61
N GLY A 15 -19.37 -14.04 19.55
CA GLY A 15 -18.47 -14.04 20.69
C GLY A 15 -17.68 -12.71 20.63
N GLU A 16 -17.70 -11.95 21.71
CA GLU A 16 -16.72 -10.87 21.91
C GLU A 16 -15.34 -11.51 21.87
N VAL A 17 -14.66 -11.41 20.76
CA VAL A 17 -13.25 -11.73 20.65
C VAL A 17 -12.52 -10.46 21.03
N ASP A 18 -11.79 -10.54 22.13
CA ASP A 18 -10.82 -9.52 22.53
C ASP A 18 -9.75 -9.49 21.43
N LEU A 19 -9.94 -8.58 20.45
CA LEU A 19 -9.04 -8.40 19.33
C LEU A 19 -7.77 -7.75 19.87
N ALA A 20 -6.82 -8.57 20.29
CA ALA A 20 -5.43 -8.15 20.39
C ALA A 20 -5.09 -7.50 19.02
N ALA A 21 -4.77 -6.22 19.03
CA ALA A 21 -4.44 -5.46 17.84
C ALA A 21 -3.49 -6.27 16.97
N ALA A 22 -3.96 -6.69 15.80
CA ALA A 22 -3.16 -7.50 14.88
C ALA A 22 -1.87 -6.71 14.58
N ALA A 23 -0.75 -7.40 14.61
CA ALA A 23 0.53 -6.76 14.35
C ALA A 23 0.52 -6.10 12.97
N PRO A 24 1.11 -4.90 12.81
CA PRO A 24 1.17 -4.22 11.53
C PRO A 24 1.84 -5.09 10.46
N VAL A 25 1.26 -5.13 9.28
CA VAL A 25 1.80 -5.86 8.13
C VAL A 25 2.74 -4.92 7.37
N LYS A 26 3.90 -5.43 6.99
CA LYS A 26 4.91 -4.66 6.27
C LYS A 26 5.39 -5.44 5.06
N SER A 27 5.40 -4.80 3.89
CA SER A 27 6.04 -5.27 2.67
C SER A 27 7.14 -4.31 2.26
N THR A 28 8.28 -4.84 1.83
CA THR A 28 9.43 -4.02 1.42
C THR A 28 10.07 -4.62 0.18
N VAL A 29 10.43 -3.76 -0.77
CA VAL A 29 11.22 -4.11 -1.96
C VAL A 29 12.41 -3.17 -2.11
N ILE A 30 13.52 -3.67 -2.63
CA ILE A 30 14.67 -2.87 -3.05
C ILE A 30 14.66 -2.82 -4.57
N CYS A 31 14.66 -1.60 -5.11
CA CYS A 31 14.64 -1.34 -6.54
C CYS A 31 15.99 -0.76 -6.96
N ASN A 32 16.60 -1.39 -7.98
CA ASN A 32 17.89 -0.98 -8.57
C ASN A 32 19.02 -0.81 -7.54
N ASP A 33 19.01 -1.54 -6.43
CA ASP A 33 19.97 -1.43 -5.31
C ASP A 33 20.10 -0.01 -4.73
N THR A 34 19.25 0.91 -5.16
CA THR A 34 19.35 2.35 -4.90
C THR A 34 18.20 2.85 -4.02
N PHE A 35 17.04 2.23 -4.13
CA PHE A 35 15.84 2.66 -3.42
C PHE A 35 15.20 1.51 -2.65
N ARG A 36 14.83 1.80 -1.40
CA ARG A 36 13.97 0.94 -0.59
C ARG A 36 12.57 1.51 -0.57
N ILE A 37 11.59 0.71 -1.01
CA ILE A 37 10.18 1.04 -0.98
C ILE A 37 9.51 0.16 0.06
N THR A 38 8.76 0.78 0.96
CA THR A 38 8.07 0.09 2.04
C THR A 38 6.60 0.49 2.04
N CYS A 39 5.72 -0.51 2.04
CA CYS A 39 4.31 -0.32 2.33
C CYS A 39 3.98 -0.97 3.67
N THR A 40 3.30 -0.24 4.53
CA THR A 40 2.83 -0.74 5.83
C THR A 40 1.31 -0.64 5.90
N SER A 41 0.70 -1.60 6.59
CA SER A 41 -0.71 -1.56 6.98
C SER A 41 -0.81 -1.71 8.48
N GLY A 42 -1.75 -1.02 9.10
CA GLY A 42 -1.99 -1.13 10.54
C GLY A 42 -2.40 -2.53 10.99
N GLN A 43 -3.06 -3.27 10.11
CA GLN A 43 -3.56 -4.62 10.41
C GLN A 43 -3.77 -5.43 9.13
N TYR A 44 -3.90 -6.75 9.28
CA TYR A 44 -4.20 -7.68 8.19
C TYR A 44 -5.70 -7.93 8.03
N GLU A 45 -6.46 -7.89 9.13
CA GLU A 45 -7.89 -8.19 9.19
C GLU A 45 -8.68 -6.95 9.58
N TYR A 46 -9.71 -6.65 8.82
CA TYR A 46 -10.59 -5.51 9.01
C TYR A 46 -12.02 -5.98 9.25
N ASN A 47 -12.72 -5.35 10.20
CA ASN A 47 -14.11 -5.66 10.48
C ASN A 47 -15.04 -4.88 9.55
N SER A 48 -15.91 -5.58 8.81
CA SER A 48 -16.83 -4.97 7.85
C SER A 48 -17.78 -3.93 8.48
N LYS A 49 -18.15 -4.11 9.75
CA LYS A 49 -19.00 -3.16 10.46
C LYS A 49 -18.29 -1.87 10.87
N GLU A 50 -16.97 -1.96 11.11
CA GLU A 50 -16.13 -0.80 11.41
C GLU A 50 -15.87 -0.01 10.15
N ILE A 51 -15.58 -0.69 9.05
CA ILE A 51 -15.38 -0.10 7.73
C ILE A 51 -16.59 0.75 7.30
N GLN A 52 -17.81 0.34 7.62
CA GLN A 52 -19.02 1.08 7.28
C GLN A 52 -19.22 2.37 8.09
N LYS A 53 -18.55 2.53 9.21
CA LYS A 53 -18.72 3.67 10.11
C LYS A 53 -17.59 4.67 10.00
N GLU A 54 -16.39 4.16 9.94
CA GLU A 54 -15.15 4.92 9.91
C GLU A 54 -14.20 4.18 8.98
N ASP A 55 -13.32 4.89 8.29
CA ASP A 55 -12.30 4.24 7.49
C ASP A 55 -11.18 3.72 8.41
N PRO A 56 -11.08 2.41 8.61
CA PRO A 56 -10.05 1.82 9.47
C PRO A 56 -8.74 1.58 8.72
N PHE A 57 -8.72 1.81 7.39
CA PHE A 57 -7.53 1.55 6.58
C PHE A 57 -6.43 2.52 6.95
N ASN A 58 -5.29 1.96 7.27
CA ASN A 58 -4.08 2.70 7.61
C ASN A 58 -2.91 2.14 6.80
N PHE A 59 -2.86 2.58 5.54
CA PHE A 59 -1.77 2.24 4.64
C PHE A 59 -0.82 3.43 4.51
N GLU A 60 0.47 3.15 4.61
CA GLU A 60 1.52 4.14 4.38
C GLU A 60 2.54 3.57 3.39
N LEU A 61 2.84 4.36 2.35
CA LEU A 61 3.84 4.04 1.34
C LEU A 61 5.03 5.00 1.49
N GLN A 62 6.21 4.42 1.69
CA GLN A 62 7.44 5.15 1.96
C GLN A 62 8.53 4.79 0.95
N LEU A 63 9.37 5.79 0.65
CA LEU A 63 10.57 5.69 -0.16
C LEU A 63 11.78 6.11 0.66
N GLU A 64 12.85 5.33 0.63
CA GLU A 64 14.14 5.65 1.20
C GLU A 64 15.22 5.52 0.13
N TYR A 65 16.06 6.54 0.00
CA TYR A 65 17.25 6.46 -0.84
C TYR A 65 18.38 5.77 -0.07
N ILE A 66 18.88 4.64 -0.62
CA ILE A 66 19.93 3.81 -0.02
C ILE A 66 21.20 3.72 -0.88
N GLY A 67 21.24 4.44 -2.01
CA GLY A 67 22.38 4.47 -2.93
C GLY A 67 23.68 4.98 -2.30
N GLU A 68 24.74 5.05 -3.08
CA GLU A 68 26.08 5.40 -2.58
C GLU A 68 26.26 6.90 -2.36
N GLU A 69 25.69 7.73 -3.21
CA GLU A 69 25.83 9.18 -3.18
C GLU A 69 25.10 9.80 -1.97
N PRO A 70 25.48 11.02 -1.52
CA PRO A 70 24.83 11.69 -0.39
C PRO A 70 23.36 12.04 -0.64
N SER A 71 22.98 12.30 -1.88
CA SER A 71 21.62 12.60 -2.28
C SER A 71 21.37 12.22 -3.73
N VAL A 72 20.09 12.17 -4.12
CA VAL A 72 19.64 11.94 -5.49
C VAL A 72 18.44 12.82 -5.79
N THR A 73 18.36 13.36 -7.01
CA THR A 73 17.13 14.01 -7.49
C THR A 73 16.23 12.99 -8.12
N ILE A 74 15.00 12.93 -7.66
CA ILE A 74 13.93 12.15 -8.29
C ILE A 74 12.99 13.06 -9.07
N TRP A 75 12.56 12.58 -10.22
CA TRP A 75 11.63 13.26 -11.12
C TRP A 75 10.31 12.50 -11.12
N ARG A 76 9.23 13.21 -10.92
CA ARG A 76 7.92 12.60 -10.70
C ARG A 76 6.80 13.35 -11.40
N SER A 77 5.68 12.68 -11.61
CA SER A 77 4.38 13.29 -11.82
C SER A 77 3.90 14.01 -10.55
N GLU A 78 2.65 14.38 -10.43
CA GLU A 78 2.07 14.97 -9.21
C GLU A 78 2.32 14.08 -7.99
N SER A 79 2.25 12.75 -8.17
CA SER A 79 2.59 11.75 -7.16
C SER A 79 3.70 10.82 -7.65
N ILE A 80 4.59 10.39 -6.76
CA ILE A 80 5.58 9.33 -7.00
C ILE A 80 4.91 7.96 -7.12
N GLY A 81 3.74 7.81 -6.51
CA GLY A 81 3.00 6.57 -6.45
C GLY A 81 1.74 6.69 -5.61
N GLY A 82 1.13 5.56 -5.30
CA GLY A 82 -0.06 5.47 -4.47
C GLY A 82 -0.51 4.04 -4.28
N ILE A 83 -1.69 3.88 -3.71
CA ILE A 83 -2.25 2.56 -3.38
C ILE A 83 -3.58 2.40 -4.10
N GLU A 84 -3.71 1.30 -4.84
CA GLU A 84 -4.95 0.82 -5.42
C GLU A 84 -5.47 -0.35 -4.60
N MET A 85 -6.78 -0.46 -4.42
CA MET A 85 -7.38 -1.62 -3.79
C MET A 85 -8.04 -2.53 -4.81
N LEU A 86 -7.70 -3.80 -4.74
CA LEU A 86 -8.17 -4.84 -5.64
C LEU A 86 -8.88 -5.95 -4.87
N TYR A 87 -9.87 -6.59 -5.51
CA TYR A 87 -10.32 -7.91 -5.09
C TYR A 87 -9.23 -8.96 -5.27
N ALA A 88 -9.37 -10.13 -4.65
CA ALA A 88 -8.42 -11.24 -4.80
C ALA A 88 -8.26 -11.71 -6.26
N ASN A 89 -9.29 -11.52 -7.12
CA ASN A 89 -9.25 -11.80 -8.56
C ASN A 89 -8.58 -10.69 -9.39
N ARG A 90 -8.03 -9.66 -8.73
CA ARG A 90 -7.38 -8.46 -9.31
C ARG A 90 -8.31 -7.50 -10.04
N GLU A 91 -9.60 -7.60 -9.87
CA GLU A 91 -10.53 -6.54 -10.28
C GLU A 91 -10.38 -5.34 -9.36
N SER A 92 -10.31 -4.15 -9.95
CA SER A 92 -10.16 -2.91 -9.18
C SER A 92 -11.43 -2.62 -8.37
N VAL A 93 -11.22 -2.35 -7.09
CA VAL A 93 -12.26 -1.83 -6.18
C VAL A 93 -12.15 -0.32 -6.11
N LEU A 94 -10.92 0.18 -6.00
CA LEU A 94 -10.60 1.58 -5.91
C LEU A 94 -9.34 1.86 -6.75
N PRO A 95 -9.49 2.46 -7.94
CA PRO A 95 -8.38 2.68 -8.85
C PRO A 95 -7.45 3.79 -8.35
N LEU A 96 -6.16 3.61 -8.61
CA LEU A 96 -5.18 4.65 -8.39
C LEU A 96 -5.32 5.75 -9.46
N VAL A 97 -5.46 6.98 -9.00
CA VAL A 97 -5.43 8.18 -9.87
C VAL A 97 -4.13 8.94 -9.61
N ILE A 98 -3.33 9.11 -10.66
CA ILE A 98 -2.09 9.89 -10.62
C ILE A 98 -2.26 11.11 -11.51
N GLY A 99 -2.03 12.31 -10.95
CA GLY A 99 -2.05 13.55 -11.70
C GLY A 99 -0.81 13.69 -12.62
N ASP A 100 -0.88 14.57 -13.61
CA ASP A 100 0.15 14.75 -14.67
C ASP A 100 1.08 15.97 -14.44
N THR A 101 1.13 16.49 -13.22
CA THR A 101 2.00 17.63 -12.90
C THR A 101 3.44 17.17 -12.68
N ARG A 102 4.38 17.63 -13.49
CA ARG A 102 5.80 17.29 -13.36
C ARG A 102 6.48 18.08 -12.25
N GLY A 103 7.31 17.41 -11.47
CA GLY A 103 8.12 18.00 -10.40
C GLY A 103 9.36 17.18 -10.09
N SER A 104 10.24 17.77 -9.30
CA SER A 104 11.41 17.07 -8.77
C SER A 104 11.52 17.21 -7.27
N THR A 105 12.20 16.27 -6.63
CA THR A 105 12.45 16.25 -5.19
C THR A 105 13.85 15.70 -4.96
N GLU A 106 14.65 16.37 -4.11
CA GLU A 106 15.92 15.85 -3.65
C GLU A 106 15.69 14.93 -2.44
N LEU A 107 16.23 13.72 -2.51
CA LEU A 107 16.23 12.76 -1.41
C LEU A 107 17.67 12.61 -0.90
N LYS A 108 17.87 12.72 0.40
CA LYS A 108 19.15 12.45 1.05
C LYS A 108 19.26 10.98 1.44
N LYS A 109 20.49 10.47 1.45
CA LYS A 109 20.74 9.10 1.85
C LYS A 109 20.22 8.80 3.25
N GLY A 110 19.39 7.74 3.36
CA GLY A 110 18.76 7.31 4.60
C GLY A 110 17.56 8.15 5.02
N GLU A 111 17.18 9.19 4.25
CA GLU A 111 15.96 9.94 4.49
C GLU A 111 14.76 9.14 4.00
N VAL A 112 13.76 9.02 4.88
CA VAL A 112 12.49 8.36 4.55
C VAL A 112 11.49 9.41 4.10
N TYR A 113 11.04 9.27 2.87
CA TYR A 113 10.02 10.12 2.26
C TYR A 113 8.68 9.39 2.21
N THR A 114 7.65 9.94 2.83
CA THR A 114 6.29 9.39 2.73
C THR A 114 5.67 9.80 1.40
N ILE A 115 5.46 8.81 0.53
CA ILE A 115 4.85 8.98 -0.79
C ILE A 115 3.34 9.18 -0.65
N TYR A 116 2.73 8.32 0.16
CA TYR A 116 1.29 8.22 0.28
C TYR A 116 0.91 7.77 1.68
N THR A 117 -0.12 8.39 2.23
CA THR A 117 -0.80 7.94 3.44
C THR A 117 -2.28 7.84 3.12
N TRP A 118 -2.86 6.69 3.36
CA TRP A 118 -4.30 6.51 3.21
C TRP A 118 -5.04 7.35 4.25
N THR A 119 -5.83 8.29 3.80
CA THR A 119 -6.63 9.17 4.66
C THR A 119 -8.14 8.96 4.53
N GLY A 120 -8.54 8.08 3.80
CA GLY A 120 -9.62 7.22 3.42
C GLY A 120 -11.03 7.64 3.29
N SER A 121 -11.67 8.35 4.12
CA SER A 121 -13.14 8.37 4.18
C SER A 121 -13.89 8.92 2.95
N SER A 122 -13.32 9.87 2.22
CA SER A 122 -14.04 10.52 1.11
C SER A 122 -14.10 9.69 -0.18
N GLU A 123 -13.14 8.82 -0.39
CA GLU A 123 -13.11 7.94 -1.58
C GLU A 123 -14.03 6.74 -1.41
N TYR A 124 -14.36 6.41 -0.17
CA TYR A 124 -15.15 5.26 0.24
C TYR A 124 -16.62 5.34 -0.16
N GLU A 125 -17.21 6.53 -0.10
CA GLU A 125 -18.61 6.76 -0.45
C GLU A 125 -18.93 6.41 -1.91
N HIS A 126 -17.90 6.38 -2.77
CA HIS A 126 -18.04 6.12 -4.20
C HIS A 126 -18.05 4.64 -4.58
N VAL A 127 -17.60 3.75 -3.69
CA VAL A 127 -17.40 2.32 -4.01
C VAL A 127 -18.52 1.40 -3.48
N GLY A 128 -19.52 1.95 -2.82
CA GLY A 128 -20.65 1.16 -2.31
C GLY A 128 -20.32 0.27 -1.11
N GLY A 129 -19.16 0.47 -0.50
CA GLY A 129 -18.67 -0.26 0.66
C GLY A 129 -17.96 -1.58 0.29
N PHE A 130 -17.03 -1.98 1.13
CA PHE A 130 -16.35 -3.27 1.01
C PHE A 130 -17.19 -4.37 1.67
N SER A 131 -17.36 -5.49 0.99
CA SER A 131 -17.99 -6.70 1.54
C SER A 131 -16.96 -7.61 2.20
N CYS A 132 -17.41 -8.55 3.02
CA CYS A 132 -16.50 -9.59 3.54
C CYS A 132 -15.82 -10.33 2.38
N GLY A 133 -14.50 -10.52 2.49
CA GLY A 133 -13.73 -11.16 1.44
C GLY A 133 -12.24 -10.89 1.52
N ASN A 134 -11.51 -11.40 0.53
CA ASN A 134 -10.07 -11.22 0.39
C ASN A 134 -9.78 -10.09 -0.59
N TYR A 135 -8.82 -9.25 -0.24
CA TYR A 135 -8.41 -8.06 -0.98
C TYR A 135 -6.90 -7.97 -1.09
N ILE A 136 -6.43 -7.12 -1.97
CA ILE A 136 -5.01 -6.78 -2.14
C ILE A 136 -4.92 -5.25 -2.18
N ALA A 137 -4.13 -4.67 -1.27
CA ALA A 137 -3.64 -3.31 -1.42
C ALA A 137 -2.41 -3.36 -2.34
N PHE A 138 -2.52 -2.74 -3.50
CA PHE A 138 -1.55 -2.75 -4.57
C PHE A 138 -0.82 -1.42 -4.60
N ALA A 139 0.34 -1.37 -3.94
CA ALA A 139 1.14 -0.15 -3.86
C ALA A 139 2.05 -0.03 -5.08
N CYS A 140 1.87 1.02 -5.85
CA CYS A 140 2.65 1.33 -7.06
C CYS A 140 3.54 2.53 -6.82
N VAL A 141 4.78 2.47 -7.32
CA VAL A 141 5.73 3.58 -7.35
C VAL A 141 6.30 3.69 -8.76
N ASP A 142 6.31 4.91 -9.31
CA ASP A 142 6.82 5.20 -10.65
C ASP A 142 7.45 6.60 -10.67
N PHE A 143 8.77 6.68 -10.90
CA PHE A 143 9.51 7.94 -10.98
C PHE A 143 10.81 7.78 -11.76
N GLY A 144 11.32 8.90 -12.29
CA GLY A 144 12.67 9.00 -12.85
C GLY A 144 13.67 9.41 -11.78
N TYR A 145 14.95 9.14 -11.99
CA TYR A 145 16.04 9.64 -11.14
C TYR A 145 17.32 9.87 -11.96
N GLY A 146 18.32 10.48 -11.33
CA GLY A 146 19.56 10.88 -12.00
C GLY A 146 19.45 12.27 -12.63
N GLU A 147 20.45 12.59 -13.48
CA GLU A 147 20.52 13.86 -14.21
C GLU A 147 19.41 13.85 -15.27
N ASP A 148 18.46 14.76 -15.19
CA ASP A 148 17.30 14.85 -16.08
C ASP A 148 16.28 13.68 -16.03
N GLY A 149 16.38 12.74 -15.07
CA GLY A 149 15.45 11.63 -14.92
C GLY A 149 15.62 10.53 -15.98
N GLU A 150 16.84 10.32 -16.46
CA GLU A 150 17.15 9.33 -17.50
C GLU A 150 16.93 7.89 -17.05
N GLU A 151 17.09 7.63 -15.75
CA GLU A 151 16.82 6.33 -15.16
C GLU A 151 15.42 6.29 -14.57
N SER A 152 14.79 5.13 -14.55
CA SER A 152 13.44 4.97 -14.00
C SER A 152 13.34 3.84 -13.00
N VAL A 153 12.51 4.06 -11.99
CA VAL A 153 12.07 3.05 -11.04
C VAL A 153 10.59 2.84 -11.21
N ARG A 154 10.20 1.58 -11.43
CA ARG A 154 8.82 1.16 -11.39
C ARG A 154 8.72 -0.08 -10.54
N CYS A 155 8.09 0.06 -9.39
CA CYS A 155 7.96 -1.01 -8.41
C CYS A 155 6.53 -1.16 -7.95
N VAL A 156 6.20 -2.40 -7.59
CA VAL A 156 4.89 -2.79 -7.10
C VAL A 156 5.07 -3.66 -5.86
N LEU A 157 4.29 -3.38 -4.82
CA LEU A 157 4.15 -4.22 -3.65
C LEU A 157 2.70 -4.65 -3.50
N GLU A 158 2.50 -5.93 -3.21
CA GLU A 158 1.18 -6.49 -2.92
C GLU A 158 1.07 -6.75 -1.42
N MET A 159 0.01 -6.21 -0.82
CA MET A 159 -0.31 -6.42 0.58
C MET A 159 -1.70 -7.04 0.69
N PRO A 160 -1.79 -8.37 0.83
CA PRO A 160 -3.07 -9.03 1.01
C PRO A 160 -3.66 -8.69 2.38
N PHE A 161 -4.96 -8.50 2.42
CA PHE A 161 -5.75 -8.31 3.64
C PHE A 161 -7.13 -8.96 3.51
N VAL A 162 -7.82 -9.10 4.63
CA VAL A 162 -9.16 -9.71 4.66
C VAL A 162 -10.15 -8.78 5.37
N ILE A 163 -11.37 -8.79 4.89
CA ILE A 163 -12.52 -8.14 5.54
C ILE A 163 -13.47 -9.23 6.04
N VAL A 164 -13.78 -9.23 7.33
CA VAL A 164 -14.61 -10.21 8.04
C VAL A 164 -15.91 -9.59 8.54
#